data_dceb646128b22cdc0245fee5c75d9cdd
#
_entry.id   dceb646128b22cdc0245fee5c75d9cdd
#
_cell.length_a   1.000
_cell.length_b   1.000
_cell.length_c   1.000
_cell.angle_alpha   90.00
_cell.angle_beta   90.00
_cell.angle_gamma   90.00
#
_symmetry.space_group_name_H-M   'P 1'
#
loop_
_entity.id
_entity.type
_entity.pdbx_description
1 polymer ?
#
loop_
_entity_poly.entity_id
_entity_poly.type
_entity_poly.pdbx_seq_one_letter_code
_entity_poly.pdbx_strand_id
1 'polypeptide(L)'
;SKNFGIADGLVQTDYAEFKKALPIEYHNKLVSAEKLSISWIETRSQKEMELYPTLVKITHDIIDEAFSTKVITPGETTTDDVVWWMRQKVTDLGLETWFHPTVDVQRNKEELKSHIYSFSKGEEEKLIIPGDLLHCDFGITYIGLNTDCQQHAYVLKENEIKVPDFLSEAFKKGNRVQDIFTSNFKEGQSGNLILLKSLKDAKEEGLRPSIYTHPLGVYGHSAGPAIGMWDSQGG
;
A
#
# COMPACT_ATOMS: atom_id res chain seq x y z
N SER A 1 -27.02 16.83 -4.06
CA SER A 1 -26.09 15.99 -3.30
C SER A 1 -26.79 14.70 -2.93
N LYS A 2 -26.19 13.59 -3.26
CA LYS A 2 -26.69 12.28 -2.84
C LYS A 2 -26.28 12.05 -1.40
N ASN A 3 -27.21 11.66 -0.56
CA ASN A 3 -26.90 11.24 0.80
C ASN A 3 -26.08 9.94 0.75
N PHE A 4 -24.92 9.98 1.32
CA PHE A 4 -23.98 8.86 1.35
C PHE A 4 -24.10 8.12 2.67
N GLY A 5 -25.06 7.25 2.74
CA GLY A 5 -25.10 6.20 3.72
C GLY A 5 -25.39 6.59 5.16
N ILE A 6 -25.44 5.56 5.97
CA ILE A 6 -25.80 5.59 7.40
C ILE A 6 -24.74 6.34 8.23
N ALA A 7 -23.47 6.35 7.80
CA ALA A 7 -22.41 7.07 8.50
C ALA A 7 -22.66 8.59 8.55
N ASP A 8 -23.17 9.17 7.47
CA ASP A 8 -23.51 10.59 7.43
C ASP A 8 -24.69 10.90 8.36
N GLY A 9 -25.61 9.96 8.54
CA GLY A 9 -26.73 10.08 9.45
C GLY A 9 -26.30 10.26 10.90
N LEU A 10 -25.33 9.47 11.37
CA LEU A 10 -24.80 9.56 12.73
C LEU A 10 -24.09 10.90 12.95
N VAL A 11 -23.22 11.30 12.06
CA VAL A 11 -22.50 12.59 12.14
C VAL A 11 -23.45 13.77 12.13
N GLN A 12 -24.52 13.72 11.34
CA GLN A 12 -25.55 14.78 11.32
C GLN A 12 -26.34 14.79 12.60
N THR A 13 -26.66 13.66 13.21
CA THR A 13 -27.35 13.57 14.50
C THR A 13 -26.49 14.21 15.60
N ASP A 14 -25.23 13.85 15.70
CA ASP A 14 -24.28 14.40 16.67
C ASP A 14 -24.16 15.94 16.52
N TYR A 15 -24.04 16.41 15.28
CA TYR A 15 -24.00 17.84 14.98
C TYR A 15 -25.26 18.55 15.37
N ALA A 16 -26.43 17.96 15.11
CA ALA A 16 -27.72 18.53 15.47
C ALA A 16 -27.89 18.61 16.99
N GLU A 17 -27.50 17.56 17.73
CA GLU A 17 -27.55 17.56 19.19
C GLU A 17 -26.59 18.58 19.80
N PHE A 18 -25.35 18.65 19.28
CA PHE A 18 -24.37 19.65 19.67
C PHE A 18 -24.90 21.08 19.44
N LYS A 19 -25.45 21.32 18.26
CA LYS A 19 -26.02 22.62 17.91
C LYS A 19 -27.21 23.00 18.82
N LYS A 20 -28.04 22.01 19.17
CA LYS A 20 -29.18 22.22 20.09
C LYS A 20 -28.72 22.56 21.52
N ALA A 21 -27.58 22.01 21.94
CA ALA A 21 -27.01 22.29 23.26
C ALA A 21 -26.34 23.68 23.37
N LEU A 22 -26.02 24.31 22.24
CA LEU A 22 -25.39 25.63 22.20
C LEU A 22 -26.45 26.77 22.20
N PRO A 23 -26.18 27.90 22.91
CA PRO A 23 -26.99 29.12 22.76
C PRO A 23 -27.04 29.57 21.29
N ILE A 24 -28.21 30.10 20.88
CA ILE A 24 -28.53 30.43 19.49
C ILE A 24 -27.54 31.44 18.87
N GLU A 25 -27.01 32.34 19.68
CA GLU A 25 -26.04 33.35 19.26
C GLU A 25 -24.69 32.75 18.79
N TYR A 26 -24.40 31.45 19.09
CA TYR A 26 -23.21 30.76 18.67
C TYR A 26 -23.44 29.92 17.40
N HIS A 27 -24.67 29.67 16.99
CA HIS A 27 -24.95 28.81 15.84
C HIS A 27 -24.31 29.29 14.55
N ASN A 28 -24.20 30.58 14.31
CA ASN A 28 -23.59 31.18 13.13
C ASN A 28 -22.04 31.28 13.24
N LYS A 29 -21.48 30.90 14.39
CA LYS A 29 -20.03 30.84 14.61
C LYS A 29 -19.45 29.42 14.42
N LEU A 30 -20.34 28.43 14.22
CA LEU A 30 -19.92 27.07 13.95
C LEU A 30 -19.28 26.99 12.56
N VAL A 31 -18.07 26.49 12.50
CA VAL A 31 -17.32 26.24 11.27
C VAL A 31 -16.83 24.82 11.27
N SER A 32 -16.61 24.23 10.09
CA SER A 32 -16.01 22.91 9.98
C SER A 32 -14.58 22.91 10.52
N ALA A 33 -14.27 21.92 11.36
CA ALA A 33 -12.92 21.65 11.83
C ALA A 33 -12.20 20.56 10.99
N GLU A 34 -12.79 20.16 9.86
CA GLU A 34 -12.28 19.07 9.00
C GLU A 34 -10.80 19.27 8.65
N LYS A 35 -10.43 20.45 8.15
CA LYS A 35 -9.04 20.75 7.80
C LYS A 35 -8.10 20.66 8.99
N LEU A 36 -8.54 21.07 10.18
CA LEU A 36 -7.72 20.96 11.40
C LEU A 36 -7.49 19.50 11.77
N SER A 37 -8.53 18.68 11.73
CA SER A 37 -8.45 17.25 12.04
C SER A 37 -7.57 16.50 11.02
N ILE A 38 -7.74 16.77 9.73
CA ILE A 38 -6.93 16.20 8.67
C ILE A 38 -5.46 16.59 8.86
N SER A 39 -5.17 17.88 9.01
CA SER A 39 -3.79 18.36 9.19
C SER A 39 -3.12 17.77 10.43
N TRP A 40 -3.87 17.57 11.50
CA TRP A 40 -3.35 16.89 12.70
C TRP A 40 -2.99 15.44 12.41
N ILE A 41 -3.87 14.69 11.75
CA ILE A 41 -3.69 13.24 11.51
C ILE A 41 -2.61 12.99 10.45
N GLU A 42 -2.51 13.81 9.41
CA GLU A 42 -1.54 13.65 8.33
C GLU A 42 -0.12 14.13 8.68
N THR A 43 0.02 15.01 9.69
CA THR A 43 1.32 15.56 10.06
C THR A 43 2.16 14.55 10.81
N ARG A 44 3.45 14.46 10.44
CA ARG A 44 4.47 13.69 11.16
C ARG A 44 5.50 14.62 11.77
N SER A 45 5.91 14.33 12.99
CA SER A 45 7.01 15.05 13.64
C SER A 45 8.35 14.68 13.01
N GLN A 46 9.34 15.53 13.23
CA GLN A 46 10.71 15.28 12.78
C GLN A 46 11.25 13.94 13.33
N LYS A 47 10.95 13.60 14.58
CA LYS A 47 11.40 12.35 15.22
C LYS A 47 10.73 11.12 14.61
N GLU A 48 9.46 11.21 14.25
CA GLU A 48 8.78 10.13 13.53
C GLU A 48 9.40 9.92 12.15
N MET A 49 9.72 11.01 11.43
CA MET A 49 10.36 10.92 10.12
C MET A 49 11.78 10.33 10.19
N GLU A 50 12.52 10.60 11.27
CA GLU A 50 13.85 10.00 11.52
C GLU A 50 13.77 8.48 11.78
N LEU A 51 12.65 7.99 12.35
CA LEU A 51 12.44 6.58 12.63
C LEU A 51 11.99 5.78 11.39
N TYR A 52 11.24 6.38 10.48
CA TYR A 52 10.63 5.69 9.34
C TYR A 52 11.62 4.86 8.50
N PRO A 53 12.83 5.33 8.14
CA PRO A 53 13.79 4.52 7.38
C PRO A 53 14.16 3.21 8.08
N THR A 54 14.21 3.21 9.42
CA THR A 54 14.48 2.01 10.20
C THR A 54 13.31 1.03 10.14
N LEU A 55 12.07 1.53 10.25
CA LEU A 55 10.87 0.67 10.16
C LEU A 55 10.70 0.08 8.77
N VAL A 56 10.92 0.88 7.73
CA VAL A 56 10.89 0.40 6.34
C VAL A 56 11.96 -0.66 6.12
N LYS A 57 13.18 -0.44 6.63
CA LYS A 57 14.25 -1.45 6.55
C LYS A 57 13.87 -2.76 7.24
N ILE A 58 13.30 -2.72 8.45
CA ILE A 58 12.86 -3.92 9.17
C ILE A 58 11.78 -4.64 8.36
N THR A 59 10.83 -3.91 7.77
CA THR A 59 9.79 -4.49 6.92
C THR A 59 10.40 -5.23 5.73
N HIS A 60 11.35 -4.61 5.03
CA HIS A 60 12.06 -5.24 3.91
C HIS A 60 12.90 -6.43 4.35
N ASP A 61 13.62 -6.35 5.48
CA ASP A 61 14.41 -7.47 6.02
C ASP A 61 13.51 -8.70 6.30
N ILE A 62 12.27 -8.48 6.79
CA ILE A 62 11.31 -9.57 7.02
C ILE A 62 10.85 -10.17 5.68
N ILE A 63 10.55 -9.34 4.67
CA ILE A 63 10.13 -9.82 3.34
C ILE A 63 11.28 -10.58 2.67
N ASP A 64 12.50 -10.06 2.72
CA ASP A 64 13.68 -10.69 2.14
C ASP A 64 13.95 -12.07 2.74
N GLU A 65 13.80 -12.20 4.07
CA GLU A 65 13.93 -13.50 4.73
C GLU A 65 12.76 -14.43 4.39
N ALA A 66 11.53 -13.92 4.32
CA ALA A 66 10.33 -14.67 3.95
C ALA A 66 10.44 -15.25 2.52
N PHE A 67 11.03 -14.51 1.59
CA PHE A 67 11.23 -14.92 0.20
C PHE A 67 12.58 -15.62 -0.06
N SER A 68 13.24 -16.08 0.97
CA SER A 68 14.50 -16.81 0.87
C SER A 68 14.32 -18.33 0.99
N THR A 69 15.38 -19.07 0.65
CA THR A 69 15.44 -20.53 0.84
C THR A 69 15.46 -20.97 2.31
N LYS A 70 15.47 -20.04 3.26
CA LYS A 70 15.28 -20.35 4.68
C LYS A 70 13.82 -20.63 5.01
N VAL A 71 12.89 -20.09 4.23
CA VAL A 71 11.45 -20.17 4.47
C VAL A 71 10.77 -20.96 3.35
N ILE A 72 11.18 -20.76 2.09
CA ILE A 72 10.56 -21.39 0.94
C ILE A 72 11.37 -22.58 0.45
N THR A 73 10.75 -23.76 0.49
CA THR A 73 11.18 -24.98 -0.24
C THR A 73 10.19 -25.16 -1.38
N PRO A 74 10.59 -24.86 -2.65
CA PRO A 74 9.69 -25.01 -3.78
C PRO A 74 9.15 -26.44 -3.91
N GLY A 75 7.86 -26.59 -4.13
CA GLY A 75 7.16 -27.89 -4.17
C GLY A 75 6.68 -28.42 -2.81
N GLU A 76 7.01 -27.73 -1.71
CA GLU A 76 6.59 -28.10 -0.35
C GLU A 76 5.91 -26.95 0.38
N THR A 77 6.45 -25.72 0.28
CA THR A 77 5.95 -24.52 0.97
C THR A 77 4.78 -23.91 0.22
N THR A 78 3.73 -23.56 0.94
CA THR A 78 2.58 -22.80 0.42
C THR A 78 2.73 -21.30 0.67
N THR A 79 1.95 -20.48 -0.02
CA THR A 79 1.85 -19.04 0.27
C THR A 79 1.35 -18.78 1.70
N ASP A 80 0.45 -19.62 2.20
CA ASP A 80 -0.06 -19.51 3.58
C ASP A 80 1.05 -19.78 4.61
N ASP A 81 1.94 -20.76 4.35
CA ASP A 81 3.08 -21.02 5.24
C ASP A 81 3.99 -19.80 5.35
N VAL A 82 4.25 -19.11 4.22
CA VAL A 82 5.04 -17.86 4.20
C VAL A 82 4.35 -16.77 5.01
N VAL A 83 3.04 -16.58 4.81
CA VAL A 83 2.23 -15.61 5.58
C VAL A 83 2.30 -15.88 7.08
N TRP A 84 2.14 -17.14 7.50
CA TRP A 84 2.22 -17.51 8.91
C TRP A 84 3.63 -17.32 9.47
N TRP A 85 4.67 -17.62 8.69
CA TRP A 85 6.05 -17.34 9.08
C TRP A 85 6.28 -15.84 9.29
N MET A 86 5.79 -14.99 8.38
CA MET A 86 5.91 -13.52 8.50
C MET A 86 5.24 -13.02 9.79
N ARG A 87 4.05 -13.51 10.10
CA ARG A 87 3.34 -13.16 11.34
C ARG A 87 4.10 -13.58 12.58
N GLN A 88 4.65 -14.81 12.57
CA GLN A 88 5.48 -15.28 13.69
C GLN A 88 6.72 -14.41 13.86
N LYS A 89 7.38 -14.06 12.75
CA LYS A 89 8.55 -13.17 12.78
C LYS A 89 8.26 -11.81 13.38
N VAL A 90 7.12 -11.21 13.03
CA VAL A 90 6.65 -9.94 13.63
C VAL A 90 6.47 -10.09 15.14
N THR A 91 5.84 -11.17 15.56
CA THR A 91 5.63 -11.48 16.99
C THR A 91 6.96 -11.65 17.74
N ASP A 92 7.91 -12.39 17.15
CA ASP A 92 9.24 -12.65 17.74
C ASP A 92 10.05 -11.34 17.89
N LEU A 93 9.83 -10.37 17.03
CA LEU A 93 10.44 -9.03 17.09
C LEU A 93 9.70 -8.06 18.05
N GLY A 94 8.58 -8.48 18.66
CA GLY A 94 7.75 -7.64 19.50
C GLY A 94 7.06 -6.49 18.75
N LEU A 95 6.80 -6.70 17.46
CA LEU A 95 6.10 -5.75 16.59
C LEU A 95 4.65 -6.17 16.38
N GLU A 96 3.87 -5.29 15.76
CA GLU A 96 2.49 -5.54 15.34
C GLU A 96 2.34 -5.37 13.83
N THR A 97 1.24 -5.87 13.28
CA THR A 97 0.80 -5.57 11.90
C THR A 97 -0.53 -4.84 11.94
N TRP A 98 -0.79 -3.95 11.00
CA TRP A 98 -2.07 -3.25 10.88
C TRP A 98 -3.01 -3.91 9.86
N PHE A 99 -2.51 -4.83 9.05
CA PHE A 99 -3.28 -5.72 8.20
C PHE A 99 -2.61 -7.11 8.13
N HIS A 100 -3.38 -8.10 7.68
CA HIS A 100 -2.87 -9.45 7.50
C HIS A 100 -1.96 -9.49 6.25
N PRO A 101 -0.70 -9.96 6.37
CA PRO A 101 0.17 -10.09 5.21
C PRO A 101 -0.49 -10.93 4.10
N THR A 102 -0.26 -10.56 2.85
CA THR A 102 -0.66 -11.38 1.71
C THR A 102 0.56 -11.83 0.93
N VAL A 103 0.50 -13.06 0.42
CA VAL A 103 1.49 -13.60 -0.52
C VAL A 103 0.72 -14.29 -1.65
N ASP A 104 0.92 -13.80 -2.86
CA ASP A 104 0.24 -14.28 -4.06
C ASP A 104 1.23 -14.89 -5.06
N VAL A 105 0.73 -15.81 -5.90
CA VAL A 105 1.51 -16.49 -6.95
C VAL A 105 0.96 -16.15 -8.32
N GLN A 106 1.86 -15.87 -9.26
CA GLN A 106 1.56 -15.72 -10.70
C GLN A 106 2.41 -16.69 -11.50
N ARG A 107 1.78 -17.51 -12.38
CA ARG A 107 2.44 -18.62 -13.09
C ARG A 107 2.53 -18.48 -14.59
N ASN A 108 1.61 -17.79 -15.24
CA ASN A 108 1.58 -17.68 -16.69
C ASN A 108 1.07 -16.33 -17.20
N LYS A 109 1.26 -16.10 -18.52
CA LYS A 109 0.86 -14.82 -19.15
C LYS A 109 -0.64 -14.58 -19.16
N GLU A 110 -1.45 -15.60 -19.12
CA GLU A 110 -2.91 -15.47 -19.18
C GLU A 110 -3.46 -15.20 -17.80
N GLU A 111 -2.90 -15.82 -16.79
CA GLU A 111 -3.15 -15.50 -15.39
C GLU A 111 -2.72 -14.07 -15.07
N LEU A 112 -1.55 -13.62 -15.52
CA LEU A 112 -1.12 -12.22 -15.43
C LEU A 112 -2.14 -11.23 -15.99
N LYS A 113 -2.87 -11.58 -17.05
CA LYS A 113 -3.91 -10.73 -17.62
C LYS A 113 -5.18 -10.69 -16.79
N SER A 114 -5.49 -11.76 -16.08
CA SER A 114 -6.69 -11.88 -15.25
C SER A 114 -6.50 -11.30 -13.85
N HIS A 115 -5.28 -11.25 -13.34
CA HIS A 115 -4.95 -10.83 -11.98
C HIS A 115 -4.81 -9.32 -11.76
N ILE A 116 -4.89 -8.50 -12.79
CA ILE A 116 -4.91 -7.04 -12.61
C ILE A 116 -6.04 -6.58 -11.67
N TYR A 117 -7.04 -7.42 -11.41
CA TYR A 117 -8.22 -7.09 -10.62
C TYR A 117 -8.64 -8.12 -9.58
N SER A 118 -7.82 -9.12 -9.26
CA SER A 118 -8.24 -10.20 -8.35
C SER A 118 -7.10 -10.66 -7.45
N PHE A 119 -7.14 -10.25 -6.19
CA PHE A 119 -6.20 -10.67 -5.14
C PHE A 119 -6.53 -12.03 -4.51
N SER A 120 -7.47 -12.76 -5.05
CA SER A 120 -7.83 -14.08 -4.50
C SER A 120 -8.43 -14.98 -5.55
N LYS A 121 -7.71 -16.05 -5.94
CA LYS A 121 -8.32 -17.19 -6.60
C LYS A 121 -7.67 -18.49 -6.17
N GLY A 122 -8.52 -19.37 -5.61
CA GLY A 122 -8.39 -20.81 -5.63
C GLY A 122 -7.43 -21.41 -4.60
N GLU A 123 -7.91 -22.36 -3.83
CA GLU A 123 -7.10 -23.13 -2.87
C GLU A 123 -6.02 -24.01 -3.54
N GLU A 124 -6.13 -24.26 -4.85
CA GLU A 124 -5.22 -25.14 -5.59
C GLU A 124 -3.89 -24.47 -6.02
N GLU A 125 -3.79 -23.14 -5.96
CA GLU A 125 -2.62 -22.39 -6.46
C GLU A 125 -1.66 -21.93 -5.34
N LYS A 126 -1.85 -22.37 -4.11
CA LYS A 126 -1.05 -21.91 -2.97
C LYS A 126 0.34 -22.52 -2.88
N LEU A 127 0.57 -23.70 -3.46
CA LEU A 127 1.87 -24.36 -3.45
C LEU A 127 2.85 -23.61 -4.35
N ILE A 128 3.95 -23.14 -3.78
CA ILE A 128 5.01 -22.42 -4.48
C ILE A 128 5.88 -23.40 -5.25
N ILE A 129 6.02 -23.20 -6.57
CA ILE A 129 6.80 -24.06 -7.45
C ILE A 129 7.82 -23.26 -8.30
N PRO A 130 8.86 -23.91 -8.84
CA PRO A 130 9.80 -23.25 -9.75
C PRO A 130 9.10 -22.61 -10.96
N GLY A 131 9.41 -21.35 -11.22
CA GLY A 131 8.80 -20.54 -12.27
C GLY A 131 7.73 -19.58 -11.80
N ASP A 132 7.34 -19.65 -10.53
CA ASP A 132 6.38 -18.71 -9.94
C ASP A 132 6.99 -17.32 -9.75
N LEU A 133 6.19 -16.31 -10.03
CA LEU A 133 6.41 -14.94 -9.57
C LEU A 133 5.57 -14.72 -8.33
N LEU A 134 6.22 -14.46 -7.21
CA LEU A 134 5.59 -14.17 -5.93
C LEU A 134 5.41 -12.65 -5.80
N HIS A 135 4.33 -12.26 -5.17
CA HIS A 135 4.05 -10.90 -4.73
C HIS A 135 3.70 -10.93 -3.24
N CYS A 136 4.22 -9.98 -2.49
CA CYS A 136 3.89 -9.78 -1.08
C CYS A 136 3.40 -8.36 -0.87
N ASP A 137 2.36 -8.22 -0.04
CA ASP A 137 1.92 -6.96 0.55
C ASP A 137 1.97 -7.10 2.07
N PHE A 138 2.79 -6.25 2.70
CA PHE A 138 3.14 -6.39 4.11
C PHE A 138 3.50 -5.07 4.78
N GLY A 139 2.96 -4.87 5.98
CA GLY A 139 3.26 -3.71 6.80
C GLY A 139 3.32 -4.01 8.28
N ILE A 140 4.26 -3.38 8.98
CA ILE A 140 4.40 -3.43 10.44
C ILE A 140 3.91 -2.15 11.07
N THR A 141 3.55 -2.25 12.35
CA THR A 141 3.20 -1.13 13.22
C THR A 141 4.18 -1.05 14.38
N TYR A 142 4.71 0.15 14.63
CA TYR A 142 5.53 0.44 15.79
C TYR A 142 5.26 1.85 16.30
N ILE A 143 4.88 1.99 17.58
CA ILE A 143 4.53 3.27 18.24
C ILE A 143 3.57 4.18 17.43
N GLY A 144 2.59 3.56 16.77
CA GLY A 144 1.61 4.26 15.96
C GLY A 144 2.09 4.66 14.54
N LEU A 145 3.29 4.25 14.14
CA LEU A 145 3.78 4.38 12.77
C LEU A 145 3.59 3.07 12.03
N ASN A 146 3.08 3.15 10.82
CA ASN A 146 2.84 2.00 9.96
C ASN A 146 3.74 2.02 8.74
N THR A 147 4.17 0.85 8.29
CA THR A 147 4.76 0.66 6.95
C THR A 147 3.76 -0.06 6.04
N ASP A 148 3.97 0.06 4.75
CA ASP A 148 3.20 -0.60 3.70
C ASP A 148 4.14 -0.84 2.52
N CYS A 149 4.61 -2.07 2.39
CA CYS A 149 5.66 -2.43 1.46
C CYS A 149 5.23 -3.62 0.60
N GLN A 150 5.39 -3.48 -0.71
CA GLN A 150 5.13 -4.55 -1.66
C GLN A 150 6.42 -4.96 -2.34
N GLN A 151 6.67 -6.25 -2.44
CA GLN A 151 7.85 -6.82 -3.06
C GLN A 151 7.50 -8.03 -3.93
N HIS A 152 8.36 -8.29 -4.90
CA HIS A 152 8.27 -9.46 -5.76
C HIS A 152 9.50 -10.34 -5.61
N ALA A 153 9.29 -11.66 -5.74
CA ALA A 153 10.37 -12.64 -5.89
C ALA A 153 10.03 -13.61 -7.01
N TYR A 154 11.04 -14.09 -7.70
CA TYR A 154 10.87 -15.13 -8.71
C TYR A 154 11.55 -16.43 -8.26
N VAL A 155 10.80 -17.52 -8.29
CA VAL A 155 11.31 -18.85 -7.95
C VAL A 155 12.02 -19.43 -9.17
N LEU A 156 13.36 -19.46 -9.14
CA LEU A 156 14.16 -19.95 -10.26
C LEU A 156 13.81 -21.40 -10.61
N LYS A 157 13.73 -21.71 -11.91
CA LYS A 157 13.66 -23.08 -12.41
C LYS A 157 15.03 -23.74 -12.32
N GLU A 158 15.07 -25.08 -12.39
CA GLU A 158 16.26 -25.90 -12.21
C GLU A 158 17.50 -25.46 -13.05
N ASN A 159 17.27 -24.94 -14.25
CA ASN A 159 18.34 -24.51 -15.16
C ASN A 159 18.49 -22.97 -15.25
N GLU A 160 17.82 -22.23 -14.40
CA GLU A 160 17.91 -20.77 -14.36
C GLU A 160 18.89 -20.32 -13.29
N ILE A 161 19.78 -19.41 -13.65
CA ILE A 161 20.77 -18.79 -12.73
C ILE A 161 20.40 -17.33 -12.41
N LYS A 162 19.41 -16.79 -13.08
CA LYS A 162 18.89 -15.41 -12.90
C LYS A 162 17.41 -15.36 -13.26
N VAL A 163 16.77 -14.31 -12.80
CA VAL A 163 15.40 -13.96 -13.21
C VAL A 163 15.33 -13.78 -14.72
N PRO A 164 14.29 -14.28 -15.41
CA PRO A 164 14.09 -14.07 -16.84
C PRO A 164 14.12 -12.59 -17.24
N ASP A 165 14.78 -12.29 -18.37
CA ASP A 165 15.04 -10.91 -18.80
C ASP A 165 13.74 -10.09 -18.96
N PHE A 166 12.63 -10.70 -19.41
CA PHE A 166 11.36 -10.00 -19.56
C PHE A 166 10.76 -9.53 -18.22
N LEU A 167 10.95 -10.30 -17.13
CA LEU A 167 10.53 -9.90 -15.78
C LEU A 167 11.46 -8.79 -15.26
N SER A 168 12.76 -8.93 -15.44
CA SER A 168 13.74 -7.89 -15.06
C SER A 168 13.44 -6.55 -15.76
N GLU A 169 13.13 -6.58 -17.05
CA GLU A 169 12.78 -5.37 -17.80
C GLU A 169 11.43 -4.78 -17.37
N ALA A 170 10.43 -5.62 -17.06
CA ALA A 170 9.17 -5.15 -16.50
C ALA A 170 9.38 -4.46 -15.14
N PHE A 171 10.19 -5.07 -14.28
CA PHE A 171 10.52 -4.51 -12.97
C PHE A 171 11.27 -3.18 -13.06
N LYS A 172 12.24 -3.06 -13.96
CA LYS A 172 12.93 -1.78 -14.22
C LYS A 172 11.97 -0.68 -14.65
N LYS A 173 10.97 -1.00 -15.50
CA LYS A 173 9.93 -0.05 -15.90
C LYS A 173 9.06 0.36 -14.72
N GLY A 174 8.68 -0.57 -13.85
CA GLY A 174 7.96 -0.28 -12.62
C GLY A 174 8.74 0.66 -11.70
N ASN A 175 10.01 0.37 -11.45
CA ASN A 175 10.90 1.23 -10.66
C ASN A 175 11.04 2.62 -11.30
N ARG A 176 11.16 2.71 -12.63
CA ARG A 176 11.23 4.00 -13.31
C ARG A 176 9.95 4.83 -13.11
N VAL A 177 8.78 4.19 -13.09
CA VAL A 177 7.51 4.88 -12.76
C VAL A 177 7.53 5.42 -11.34
N GLN A 178 8.05 4.66 -10.37
CA GLN A 178 8.21 5.11 -8.98
C GLN A 178 9.17 6.31 -8.89
N ASP A 179 10.29 6.30 -9.60
CA ASP A 179 11.23 7.41 -9.64
C ASP A 179 10.57 8.68 -10.20
N ILE A 180 9.84 8.56 -11.31
CA ILE A 180 9.09 9.67 -11.90
C ILE A 180 8.06 10.20 -10.91
N PHE A 181 7.29 9.32 -10.29
CA PHE A 181 6.25 9.70 -9.34
C PHE A 181 6.82 10.44 -8.13
N THR A 182 7.84 9.87 -7.49
CA THR A 182 8.48 10.47 -6.30
C THR A 182 9.17 11.80 -6.63
N SER A 183 9.75 11.94 -7.82
CA SER A 183 10.38 13.20 -8.27
C SER A 183 9.37 14.36 -8.42
N ASN A 184 8.10 14.04 -8.60
CA ASN A 184 7.02 15.02 -8.73
C ASN A 184 6.42 15.46 -7.39
N PHE A 185 6.80 14.85 -6.26
CA PHE A 185 6.39 15.32 -4.94
C PHE A 185 7.09 16.62 -4.61
N LYS A 186 6.34 17.71 -4.59
CA LYS A 186 6.83 19.06 -4.25
C LYS A 186 5.87 19.75 -3.32
N GLU A 187 6.40 20.43 -2.34
CA GLU A 187 5.62 21.20 -1.39
C GLU A 187 4.65 22.16 -2.10
N GLY A 188 3.43 22.27 -1.58
CA GLY A 188 2.38 23.13 -2.10
C GLY A 188 1.66 22.61 -3.35
N GLN A 189 2.00 21.44 -3.87
CA GLN A 189 1.27 20.83 -4.99
C GLN A 189 0.13 19.92 -4.48
N SER A 190 -1.01 19.95 -5.20
CA SER A 190 -2.10 19.01 -4.94
C SER A 190 -1.76 17.60 -5.45
N GLY A 191 -2.38 16.57 -4.87
CA GLY A 191 -2.25 15.19 -5.35
C GLY A 191 -2.61 15.04 -6.83
N ASN A 192 -3.66 15.72 -7.29
CA ASN A 192 -4.04 15.72 -8.71
C ASN A 192 -2.94 16.28 -9.62
N LEU A 193 -2.28 17.35 -9.21
CA LEU A 193 -1.19 17.93 -10.01
C LEU A 193 0.03 17.01 -10.04
N ILE A 194 0.36 16.35 -8.94
CA ILE A 194 1.42 15.34 -8.86
C ILE A 194 1.11 14.18 -9.81
N LEU A 195 -0.12 13.65 -9.76
CA LEU A 195 -0.58 12.59 -10.65
C LEU A 195 -0.45 12.97 -12.12
N LEU A 196 -1.04 14.11 -12.51
CA LEU A 196 -1.04 14.57 -13.91
C LEU A 196 0.37 14.76 -14.47
N LYS A 197 1.29 15.32 -13.68
CA LYS A 197 2.70 15.47 -14.08
C LYS A 197 3.37 14.11 -14.24
N SER A 198 3.18 13.21 -13.28
CA SER A 198 3.80 11.88 -13.30
C SER A 198 3.30 11.03 -14.49
N LEU A 199 2.00 11.09 -14.80
CA LEU A 199 1.44 10.41 -15.97
C LEU A 199 1.99 11.00 -17.29
N LYS A 200 2.16 12.33 -17.35
CA LYS A 200 2.76 13.00 -18.52
C LYS A 200 4.21 12.57 -18.70
N ASP A 201 5.03 12.70 -17.68
CA ASP A 201 6.47 12.39 -17.73
C ASP A 201 6.69 10.91 -18.07
N ALA A 202 5.91 10.01 -17.48
CA ALA A 202 5.97 8.57 -17.79
C ALA A 202 5.56 8.29 -19.26
N LYS A 203 4.56 8.99 -19.78
CA LYS A 203 4.13 8.86 -21.17
C LYS A 203 5.20 9.35 -22.15
N GLU A 204 5.93 10.43 -21.82
CA GLU A 204 7.06 10.94 -22.61
C GLU A 204 8.20 9.92 -22.72
N GLU A 205 8.38 9.06 -21.68
CA GLU A 205 9.31 7.92 -21.70
C GLU A 205 8.70 6.64 -22.30
N GLY A 206 7.50 6.68 -22.87
CA GLY A 206 6.84 5.52 -23.47
C GLY A 206 6.26 4.52 -22.47
N LEU A 207 6.17 4.91 -21.19
CA LEU A 207 5.57 4.11 -20.13
C LEU A 207 4.05 4.32 -20.08
N ARG A 208 3.34 3.32 -19.55
CA ARG A 208 1.89 3.37 -19.30
C ARG A 208 1.61 2.98 -17.85
N PRO A 209 1.86 3.86 -16.89
CA PRO A 209 1.68 3.56 -15.48
C PRO A 209 0.20 3.52 -15.11
N SER A 210 -0.09 2.76 -14.05
CA SER A 210 -1.25 2.97 -13.19
C SER A 210 -0.72 3.36 -11.82
N ILE A 211 -1.08 4.54 -11.35
CA ILE A 211 -0.57 5.11 -10.10
C ILE A 211 -1.69 5.11 -9.07
N TYR A 212 -1.41 4.53 -7.93
CA TYR A 212 -2.26 4.60 -6.75
C TYR A 212 -1.41 4.69 -5.49
N THR A 213 -1.76 5.60 -4.61
CA THR A 213 -1.17 5.70 -3.29
C THR A 213 -2.17 6.29 -2.31
N HIS A 214 -2.04 5.93 -1.06
CA HIS A 214 -2.84 6.43 0.04
C HIS A 214 -1.96 6.83 1.22
N PRO A 215 -2.45 7.74 2.10
CA PRO A 215 -1.74 8.08 3.31
C PRO A 215 -1.69 6.92 4.30
N LEU A 216 -0.62 6.84 5.09
CA LEU A 216 -0.48 5.95 6.23
C LEU A 216 -0.58 6.72 7.54
N GLY A 217 -1.19 6.13 8.56
CA GLY A 217 -1.35 6.71 9.89
C GLY A 217 -1.54 5.65 10.96
N VAL A 218 -1.91 6.10 12.16
CA VAL A 218 -1.99 5.26 13.38
C VAL A 218 -2.87 4.03 13.23
N TYR A 219 -3.88 4.09 12.35
CA TYR A 219 -4.83 2.99 12.12
C TYR A 219 -4.68 2.32 10.75
N GLY A 220 -3.53 2.46 10.10
CA GLY A 220 -3.32 1.99 8.73
C GLY A 220 -3.59 3.08 7.71
N HIS A 221 -4.62 2.95 6.86
CA HIS A 221 -5.05 4.03 5.98
C HIS A 221 -5.45 5.25 6.81
N SER A 222 -4.96 6.43 6.41
CA SER A 222 -5.10 7.65 7.21
C SER A 222 -5.73 8.79 6.42
N ALA A 223 -5.96 9.92 7.09
CA ALA A 223 -6.31 11.17 6.44
C ALA A 223 -5.12 11.72 5.63
N GLY A 224 -5.44 12.36 4.53
CA GLY A 224 -4.49 12.94 3.59
C GLY A 224 -4.88 12.64 2.14
N PRO A 225 -4.14 13.14 1.16
CA PRO A 225 -4.47 12.94 -0.24
C PRO A 225 -4.17 11.49 -0.69
N ALA A 226 -5.17 10.80 -1.24
CA ALA A 226 -4.94 9.68 -2.12
C ALA A 226 -4.56 10.23 -3.51
N ILE A 227 -3.58 9.63 -4.17
CA ILE A 227 -3.09 10.08 -5.48
C ILE A 227 -3.30 8.95 -6.48
N GLY A 228 -4.19 9.18 -7.46
CA GLY A 228 -4.62 8.16 -8.41
C GLY A 228 -5.51 7.10 -7.79
N MET A 229 -6.08 6.29 -8.64
CA MET A 229 -6.83 5.08 -8.30
C MET A 229 -6.62 4.08 -9.44
N TRP A 230 -6.68 2.79 -9.16
CA TRP A 230 -6.51 1.78 -10.23
C TRP A 230 -7.61 1.80 -11.30
N ASP A 231 -8.80 2.30 -10.98
CA ASP A 231 -9.95 2.45 -11.88
C ASP A 231 -10.10 3.87 -12.43
N SER A 232 -9.39 4.85 -11.88
CA SER A 232 -9.43 6.24 -12.29
C SER A 232 -8.08 6.92 -12.12
N GLN A 233 -7.49 7.35 -13.22
CA GLN A 233 -6.23 8.11 -13.26
C GLN A 233 -6.48 9.61 -13.53
N GLY A 234 -7.71 10.07 -13.40
CA GLY A 234 -8.11 11.47 -13.45
C GLY A 234 -8.45 11.99 -12.06
N GLY A 235 -8.05 13.21 -11.73
CA GLY A 235 -8.41 13.88 -10.48
C GLY A 235 -9.84 14.39 -10.48
#